data_3368665d616b2d9d2d214427c57a19aa
#
_entry.id   3368665d616b2d9d2d214427c57a19aa
#
_cell.length_a   1.000
_cell.length_b   1.000
_cell.length_c   1.000
_cell.angle_alpha   90.00
_cell.angle_beta   90.00
_cell.angle_gamma   90.00
#
_symmetry.space_group_name_H-M   'P 1'
#
loop_
_entity.id
_entity.type
_entity.pdbx_description
1 polymer ?
#
loop_
_entity_poly.entity_id
_entity_poly.type
_entity_poly.pdbx_seq_one_letter_code
_entity_poly.pdbx_strand_id
1 'polypeptide(L)'
;MLIDDVNQAVQYTMDLIGIFAFALSGGILAVRKDFDIIGTVILCEAAGLGGGLFRDLVIGVRPVAFSDLGYFLTPWAAAVIVYFGHRLHRGGTALESRLFDLGDAAALGLFSVTGTIKALSHGFNVPAAVALGAASAVGGGVLSSLLALEVPPLLRWNTDL
;
A
#
# COMPACT_ATOMS: atom_id res chain seq x y z
N MET A 1 18.76 13.95 18.71
CA MET A 1 17.57 14.80 18.84
C MET A 1 17.18 15.40 17.49
N LEU A 2 17.82 16.44 16.94
CA LEU A 2 17.43 17.03 15.63
C LEU A 2 17.50 16.05 14.45
N ILE A 3 18.53 15.20 14.39
CA ILE A 3 18.70 14.19 13.31
C ILE A 3 17.66 13.09 13.45
N ASP A 4 17.32 12.67 14.66
CA ASP A 4 16.31 11.64 14.91
C ASP A 4 14.92 12.15 14.55
N ASP A 5 14.61 13.41 14.87
CA ASP A 5 13.34 14.06 14.53
C ASP A 5 13.17 14.18 13.01
N VAL A 6 14.26 14.54 12.28
CA VAL A 6 14.25 14.62 10.82
C VAL A 6 14.08 13.22 10.19
N ASN A 7 14.77 12.20 10.70
CA ASN A 7 14.64 10.84 10.20
C ASN A 7 13.21 10.30 10.40
N GLN A 8 12.60 10.55 11.56
CA GLN A 8 11.22 10.16 11.83
C GLN A 8 10.22 10.87 10.90
N ALA A 9 10.39 12.17 10.69
CA ALA A 9 9.53 12.92 9.78
C ALA A 9 9.65 12.45 8.33
N VAL A 10 10.86 12.15 7.86
CA VAL A 10 11.10 11.60 6.52
C VAL A 10 10.45 10.22 6.39
N GLN A 11 10.65 9.33 7.35
CA GLN A 11 10.06 8.00 7.34
C GLN A 11 8.53 8.07 7.35
N TYR A 12 7.95 8.90 8.22
CA TYR A 12 6.51 9.14 8.28
C TYR A 12 5.94 9.60 6.93
N THR A 13 6.61 10.58 6.30
CA THR A 13 6.18 11.12 5.02
C THR A 13 6.26 10.07 3.91
N MET A 14 7.35 9.30 3.87
CA MET A 14 7.53 8.22 2.88
C MET A 14 6.47 7.12 3.07
N ASP A 15 6.18 6.75 4.31
CA ASP A 15 5.13 5.77 4.62
C ASP A 15 3.76 6.27 4.18
N LEU A 16 3.38 7.53 4.45
CA LEU A 16 2.09 8.09 4.01
C LEU A 16 1.97 8.15 2.49
N ILE A 17 3.04 8.53 1.79
CA ILE A 17 3.05 8.54 0.31
C ILE A 17 2.86 7.10 -0.22
N GLY A 18 3.56 6.13 0.34
CA GLY A 18 3.44 4.73 -0.03
C GLY A 18 2.04 4.17 0.23
N ILE A 19 1.47 4.47 1.41
CA ILE A 19 0.10 4.09 1.76
C ILE A 19 -0.91 4.68 0.78
N PHE A 20 -0.78 5.97 0.47
CA PHE A 20 -1.67 6.64 -0.48
C PHE A 20 -1.59 6.04 -1.88
N ALA A 21 -0.37 5.76 -2.37
CA ALA A 21 -0.15 5.15 -3.67
C ALA A 21 -0.76 3.74 -3.76
N PHE A 22 -0.54 2.87 -2.76
CA PHE A 22 -1.19 1.55 -2.70
C PHE A 22 -2.70 1.64 -2.53
N ALA A 23 -3.18 2.57 -1.71
CA ALA A 23 -4.61 2.77 -1.53
C ALA A 23 -5.29 3.22 -2.83
N LEU A 24 -4.64 4.06 -3.64
CA LEU A 24 -5.13 4.39 -4.99
C LEU A 24 -5.24 3.15 -5.87
N SER A 25 -4.21 2.28 -5.89
CA SER A 25 -4.26 1.00 -6.62
C SER A 25 -5.42 0.13 -6.16
N GLY A 26 -5.58 -0.06 -4.84
CA GLY A 26 -6.70 -0.82 -4.27
C GLY A 26 -8.06 -0.22 -4.62
N GLY A 27 -8.18 1.10 -4.58
CA GLY A 27 -9.41 1.82 -4.95
C GLY A 27 -9.75 1.65 -6.43
N ILE A 28 -8.77 1.77 -7.33
CA ILE A 28 -8.95 1.54 -8.77
C ILE A 28 -9.40 0.09 -9.03
N LEU A 29 -8.82 -0.87 -8.34
CA LEU A 29 -9.26 -2.26 -8.40
C LEU A 29 -10.72 -2.43 -7.96
N ALA A 30 -11.11 -1.77 -6.87
CA ALA A 30 -12.48 -1.81 -6.34
C ALA A 30 -13.50 -1.25 -7.33
N VAL A 31 -13.25 -0.07 -7.90
CA VAL A 31 -14.18 0.55 -8.85
C VAL A 31 -14.26 -0.21 -10.18
N ARG A 32 -13.18 -0.87 -10.62
CA ARG A 32 -13.19 -1.77 -11.79
C ARG A 32 -14.03 -3.03 -11.54
N LYS A 33 -14.25 -3.41 -10.30
CA LYS A 33 -15.06 -4.54 -9.86
C LYS A 33 -16.48 -4.13 -9.45
N ASP A 34 -16.86 -2.89 -9.73
CA ASP A 34 -18.17 -2.33 -9.39
C ASP A 34 -18.49 -2.39 -7.88
N PHE A 35 -17.47 -2.29 -7.02
CA PHE A 35 -17.67 -2.23 -5.58
C PHE A 35 -18.31 -0.88 -5.19
N ASP A 36 -19.10 -0.92 -4.15
CA ASP A 36 -19.65 0.29 -3.53
C ASP A 36 -18.58 1.08 -2.75
N ILE A 37 -18.95 2.19 -2.17
CA ILE A 37 -18.02 3.04 -1.41
C ILE A 37 -17.40 2.28 -0.23
N ILE A 38 -18.14 1.40 0.42
CA ILE A 38 -17.64 0.62 1.57
C ILE A 38 -16.61 -0.39 1.09
N GLY A 39 -16.91 -1.13 0.03
CA GLY A 39 -15.95 -2.06 -0.59
C GLY A 39 -14.70 -1.35 -1.09
N THR A 40 -14.86 -0.14 -1.66
CA THR A 40 -13.72 0.68 -2.10
C THR A 40 -12.83 1.09 -0.91
N VAL A 41 -13.40 1.52 0.20
CA VAL A 41 -12.65 1.84 1.43
C VAL A 41 -11.91 0.61 1.95
N ILE A 42 -12.58 -0.55 2.03
CA ILE A 42 -11.96 -1.79 2.51
C ILE A 42 -10.76 -2.19 1.62
N LEU A 43 -10.87 -2.09 0.30
CA LEU A 43 -9.76 -2.40 -0.59
C LEU A 43 -8.62 -1.38 -0.49
N CYS A 44 -8.92 -0.10 -0.32
CA CYS A 44 -7.91 0.93 -0.07
C CYS A 44 -7.15 0.68 1.23
N GLU A 45 -7.86 0.34 2.32
CA GLU A 45 -7.27 -0.02 3.60
C GLU A 45 -6.38 -1.28 3.47
N ALA A 46 -6.89 -2.32 2.85
CA ALA A 46 -6.16 -3.57 2.64
C ALA A 46 -4.89 -3.36 1.81
N ALA A 47 -4.98 -2.59 0.74
CA ALA A 47 -3.83 -2.27 -0.11
C ALA A 47 -2.82 -1.38 0.62
N GLY A 48 -3.29 -0.27 1.21
CA GLY A 48 -2.42 0.73 1.81
C GLY A 48 -1.76 0.29 3.12
N LEU A 49 -2.50 -0.42 3.98
CA LEU A 49 -2.03 -0.77 5.32
C LEU A 49 -1.61 -2.23 5.46
N GLY A 50 -2.08 -3.14 4.58
CA GLY A 50 -1.89 -4.58 4.73
C GLY A 50 -0.42 -4.99 4.85
N GLY A 51 0.46 -4.43 4.02
CA GLY A 51 1.90 -4.71 4.07
C GLY A 51 2.57 -4.20 5.36
N GLY A 52 2.22 -2.99 5.77
CA GLY A 52 2.70 -2.39 7.02
C GLY A 52 2.21 -3.14 8.27
N LEU A 53 0.96 -3.58 8.27
CA LEU A 53 0.39 -4.43 9.33
C LEU A 53 1.16 -5.74 9.45
N PHE A 54 1.37 -6.45 8.34
CA PHE A 54 2.13 -7.68 8.32
C PHE A 54 3.55 -7.48 8.88
N ARG A 55 4.25 -6.45 8.39
CA ARG A 55 5.60 -6.10 8.85
C ARG A 55 5.63 -5.87 10.36
N ASP A 56 4.74 -5.03 10.86
CA ASP A 56 4.74 -4.62 12.26
C ASP A 56 4.40 -5.78 13.19
N LEU A 57 3.52 -6.70 12.76
CA LEU A 57 3.23 -7.94 13.48
C LEU A 57 4.44 -8.87 13.53
N VAL A 58 5.18 -9.03 12.44
CA VAL A 58 6.41 -9.87 12.40
C VAL A 58 7.51 -9.27 13.27
N ILE A 59 7.65 -7.96 13.28
CA ILE A 59 8.62 -7.25 14.16
C ILE A 59 8.20 -7.35 15.63
N GLY A 60 6.91 -7.57 15.92
CA GLY A 60 6.38 -7.63 17.28
C GLY A 60 6.09 -6.25 17.88
N VAL A 61 5.85 -5.25 17.04
CA VAL A 61 5.48 -3.89 17.45
C VAL A 61 4.00 -3.61 17.20
N ARG A 62 3.46 -2.63 17.93
CA ARG A 62 2.09 -2.20 17.67
C ARG A 62 2.01 -1.57 16.27
N PRO A 63 1.10 -2.03 15.40
CA PRO A 63 0.99 -1.48 14.06
C PRO A 63 0.66 0.01 14.08
N VAL A 64 1.41 0.79 13.31
CA VAL A 64 1.26 2.26 13.25
C VAL A 64 -0.13 2.68 12.75
N ALA A 65 -0.77 1.86 11.93
CA ALA A 65 -2.14 2.08 11.47
C ALA A 65 -3.16 2.26 12.61
N PHE A 66 -2.92 1.64 13.78
CA PHE A 66 -3.78 1.76 14.96
C PHE A 66 -3.24 2.74 16.01
N SER A 67 -2.16 3.43 15.72
CA SER A 67 -1.50 4.34 16.66
C SER A 67 -1.55 5.78 16.20
N ASP A 68 -1.70 6.02 14.90
CA ASP A 68 -1.67 7.34 14.29
C ASP A 68 -2.79 7.50 13.26
N LEU A 69 -3.60 8.53 13.44
CA LEU A 69 -4.75 8.84 12.56
C LEU A 69 -4.33 9.17 11.12
N GLY A 70 -3.14 9.69 10.89
CA GLY A 70 -2.65 9.98 9.55
C GLY A 70 -2.55 8.72 8.70
N TYR A 71 -2.02 7.64 9.27
CA TYR A 71 -1.95 6.35 8.60
C TYR A 71 -3.34 5.79 8.28
N PHE A 72 -4.27 5.88 9.22
CA PHE A 72 -5.62 5.36 9.07
C PHE A 72 -6.45 6.17 8.07
N LEU A 73 -6.36 7.50 8.09
CA LEU A 73 -7.19 8.37 7.24
C LEU A 73 -6.67 8.48 5.79
N THR A 74 -5.40 8.18 5.53
CA THR A 74 -4.82 8.27 4.19
C THR A 74 -5.51 7.35 3.17
N PRO A 75 -5.79 6.06 3.45
CA PRO A 75 -6.55 5.22 2.53
C PRO A 75 -8.00 5.69 2.32
N TRP A 76 -8.64 6.28 3.32
CA TRP A 76 -9.98 6.86 3.19
C TRP A 76 -9.98 8.01 2.19
N ALA A 77 -8.99 8.90 2.28
CA ALA A 77 -8.85 9.99 1.32
C ALA A 77 -8.67 9.45 -0.11
N ALA A 78 -7.84 8.43 -0.29
CA ALA A 78 -7.68 7.76 -1.58
C ALA A 78 -8.99 7.14 -2.08
N ALA A 79 -9.74 6.46 -1.21
CA ALA A 79 -11.02 5.85 -1.55
C ALA A 79 -12.04 6.88 -2.05
N VAL A 80 -12.16 8.02 -1.35
CA VAL A 80 -13.04 9.12 -1.76
C VAL A 80 -12.64 9.66 -3.14
N ILE A 81 -11.36 9.92 -3.33
CA ILE A 81 -10.83 10.45 -4.60
C ILE A 81 -11.14 9.49 -5.76
N VAL A 82 -10.84 8.19 -5.59
CA VAL A 82 -11.04 7.19 -6.65
C VAL A 82 -12.52 6.96 -6.91
N TYR A 83 -13.33 6.78 -5.88
CA TYR A 83 -14.75 6.46 -6.03
C TYR A 83 -15.53 7.57 -6.72
N PHE A 84 -15.35 8.82 -6.28
CA PHE A 84 -16.01 9.96 -6.91
C PHE A 84 -15.37 10.34 -8.25
N GLY A 85 -14.06 10.23 -8.38
CA GLY A 85 -13.35 10.44 -9.65
C GLY A 85 -13.83 9.50 -10.75
N HIS A 86 -13.96 8.22 -10.45
CA HIS A 86 -14.48 7.22 -11.39
C HIS A 86 -15.94 7.49 -11.79
N ARG A 87 -16.79 7.92 -10.85
CA ARG A 87 -18.18 8.27 -11.15
C ARG A 87 -18.36 9.49 -12.03
N LEU A 88 -17.44 10.47 -11.91
CA LEU A 88 -17.44 11.68 -12.75
C LEU A 88 -16.94 11.41 -14.18
N HIS A 89 -16.01 10.47 -14.33
CA HIS A 89 -15.42 10.08 -15.61
C HIS A 89 -15.85 8.67 -15.99
N ARG A 90 -17.08 8.49 -16.41
CA ARG A 90 -17.64 7.19 -16.86
C ARG A 90 -16.89 6.65 -18.08
N GLY A 91 -15.82 5.92 -17.84
CA GLY A 91 -15.06 5.19 -18.86
C GLY A 91 -13.68 4.87 -18.30
N GLY A 92 -13.38 3.58 -18.12
CA GLY A 92 -12.03 3.12 -17.77
C GLY A 92 -11.03 3.66 -18.80
N THR A 93 -10.24 4.64 -18.38
CA THR A 93 -9.31 5.32 -19.29
C THR A 93 -7.94 4.65 -19.21
N ALA A 94 -7.16 4.73 -20.29
CA ALA A 94 -5.75 4.36 -20.29
C ALA A 94 -4.96 5.05 -19.16
N LEU A 95 -5.47 6.20 -18.67
CA LEU A 95 -4.92 6.93 -17.53
C LEU A 95 -5.08 6.16 -16.21
N GLU A 96 -6.26 5.56 -15.96
CA GLU A 96 -6.49 4.76 -14.74
C GLU A 96 -5.57 3.54 -14.69
N SER A 97 -5.29 2.90 -15.84
CA SER A 97 -4.35 1.80 -15.93
C SER A 97 -2.92 2.23 -15.59
N ARG A 98 -2.48 3.35 -16.16
CA ARG A 98 -1.15 3.91 -15.88
C ARG A 98 -0.98 4.37 -14.45
N LEU A 99 -2.02 4.97 -13.86
CA LEU A 99 -1.99 5.40 -12.46
C LEU A 99 -1.94 4.20 -11.51
N PHE A 100 -2.64 3.11 -11.86
CA PHE A 100 -2.56 1.86 -11.12
C PHE A 100 -1.12 1.31 -11.14
N ASP A 101 -0.53 1.14 -12.32
CA ASP A 101 0.81 0.55 -12.48
C ASP A 101 1.89 1.42 -11.83
N LEU A 102 1.82 2.75 -12.00
CA LEU A 102 2.77 3.69 -11.40
C LEU A 102 2.62 3.76 -9.88
N GLY A 103 1.38 3.77 -9.38
CA GLY A 103 1.09 3.77 -7.95
C GLY A 103 1.63 2.51 -7.28
N ASP A 104 1.37 1.36 -7.88
CA ASP A 104 1.84 0.08 -7.38
C ASP A 104 3.37 0.00 -7.38
N ALA A 105 4.04 0.36 -8.48
CA ALA A 105 5.49 0.37 -8.58
C ALA A 105 6.15 1.34 -7.57
N ALA A 106 5.61 2.55 -7.42
CA ALA A 106 6.12 3.52 -6.46
C ALA A 106 5.97 3.03 -5.02
N ALA A 107 4.80 2.47 -4.69
CA ALA A 107 4.51 1.93 -3.37
C ALA A 107 5.39 0.72 -3.05
N LEU A 108 5.59 -0.22 -4.00
CA LEU A 108 6.53 -1.34 -3.86
C LEU A 108 7.93 -0.87 -3.51
N GLY A 109 8.44 0.15 -4.22
CA GLY A 109 9.76 0.73 -3.95
C GLY A 109 9.84 1.34 -2.54
N LEU A 110 8.88 2.18 -2.17
CA LEU A 110 8.85 2.85 -0.87
C LEU A 110 8.76 1.86 0.29
N PHE A 111 7.82 0.90 0.23
CA PHE A 111 7.63 -0.07 1.32
C PHE A 111 8.76 -1.09 1.42
N SER A 112 9.43 -1.43 0.31
CA SER A 112 10.64 -2.27 0.35
C SER A 112 11.74 -1.59 1.16
N VAL A 113 11.97 -0.31 0.92
CA VAL A 113 13.01 0.47 1.60
C VAL A 113 12.63 0.74 3.05
N THR A 114 11.46 1.34 3.30
CA THR A 114 11.03 1.70 4.66
C THR A 114 10.85 0.45 5.53
N GLY A 115 10.33 -0.63 4.96
CA GLY A 115 10.18 -1.91 5.64
C GLY A 115 11.51 -2.54 6.04
N THR A 116 12.49 -2.52 5.15
CA THR A 116 13.85 -3.01 5.42
C THR A 116 14.53 -2.18 6.50
N ILE A 117 14.48 -0.84 6.40
CA ILE A 117 15.07 0.06 7.40
C ILE A 117 14.43 -0.19 8.78
N LYS A 118 13.11 -0.30 8.84
CA LYS A 118 12.39 -0.55 10.11
C LYS A 118 12.77 -1.91 10.71
N ALA A 119 12.91 -2.96 9.91
CA ALA A 119 13.35 -4.26 10.39
C ALA A 119 14.80 -4.23 10.93
N LEU A 120 15.71 -3.56 10.23
CA LEU A 120 17.10 -3.36 10.70
C LEU A 120 17.15 -2.62 12.02
N SER A 121 16.36 -1.56 12.20
CA SER A 121 16.31 -0.79 13.44
C SER A 121 15.78 -1.59 14.65
N HIS A 122 15.07 -2.70 14.39
CA HIS A 122 14.59 -3.62 15.42
C HIS A 122 15.47 -4.88 15.58
N GLY A 123 16.71 -4.84 15.07
CA GLY A 123 17.70 -5.88 15.31
C GLY A 123 17.62 -7.09 14.38
N PHE A 124 16.85 -7.04 13.32
CA PHE A 124 16.88 -8.09 12.30
C PHE A 124 18.21 -8.07 11.54
N ASN A 125 18.73 -9.25 11.18
CA ASN A 125 19.89 -9.32 10.31
C ASN A 125 19.54 -8.88 8.88
N VAL A 126 20.52 -8.51 8.09
CA VAL A 126 20.32 -7.94 6.75
C VAL A 126 19.46 -8.82 5.83
N PRO A 127 19.69 -10.16 5.70
CA PRO A 127 18.85 -10.99 4.85
C PRO A 127 17.39 -11.03 5.30
N ALA A 128 17.14 -11.16 6.62
CA ALA A 128 15.79 -11.17 7.16
C ALA A 128 15.09 -9.82 7.01
N ALA A 129 15.82 -8.70 7.21
CA ALA A 129 15.27 -7.37 7.03
C ALA A 129 14.87 -7.09 5.58
N VAL A 130 15.71 -7.50 4.62
CA VAL A 130 15.39 -7.39 3.18
C VAL A 130 14.17 -8.24 2.82
N ALA A 131 14.12 -9.48 3.29
CA ALA A 131 12.98 -10.36 3.06
C ALA A 131 11.67 -9.79 3.65
N LEU A 132 11.73 -9.21 4.86
CA LEU A 132 10.57 -8.59 5.49
C LEU A 132 10.16 -7.30 4.77
N GLY A 133 11.11 -6.49 4.30
CA GLY A 133 10.83 -5.32 3.47
C GLY A 133 10.13 -5.69 2.17
N ALA A 134 10.62 -6.72 1.47
CA ALA A 134 9.99 -7.24 0.27
C ALA A 134 8.58 -7.79 0.54
N ALA A 135 8.40 -8.58 1.61
CA ALA A 135 7.10 -9.10 2.01
C ALA A 135 6.11 -7.97 2.38
N SER A 136 6.59 -6.93 3.07
CA SER A 136 5.80 -5.74 3.38
C SER A 136 5.35 -5.00 2.11
N ALA A 137 6.25 -4.85 1.14
CA ALA A 137 5.93 -4.18 -0.13
C ALA A 137 4.85 -4.93 -0.92
N VAL A 138 4.95 -6.25 -0.99
CA VAL A 138 4.01 -7.10 -1.75
C VAL A 138 2.69 -7.31 -1.00
N GLY A 139 2.71 -7.27 0.33
CA GLY A 139 1.61 -7.71 1.20
C GLY A 139 0.30 -6.97 0.97
N GLY A 140 0.34 -5.65 0.79
CA GLY A 140 -0.84 -4.83 0.53
C GLY A 140 -1.52 -5.17 -0.80
N GLY A 141 -0.74 -5.26 -1.88
CA GLY A 141 -1.24 -5.60 -3.22
C GLY A 141 -1.80 -7.02 -3.28
N VAL A 142 -1.14 -7.99 -2.62
CA VAL A 142 -1.65 -9.36 -2.52
C VAL A 142 -2.96 -9.40 -1.74
N LEU A 143 -3.04 -8.72 -0.59
CA LEU A 143 -4.23 -8.72 0.25
C LEU A 143 -5.44 -8.12 -0.48
N SER A 144 -5.26 -6.96 -1.12
CA SER A 144 -6.35 -6.33 -1.89
C SER A 144 -6.79 -7.18 -3.08
N SER A 145 -5.86 -7.81 -3.81
CA SER A 145 -6.19 -8.73 -4.91
C SER A 145 -6.98 -9.93 -4.43
N LEU A 146 -6.59 -10.54 -3.31
CA LEU A 146 -7.31 -11.67 -2.72
C LEU A 146 -8.74 -11.29 -2.29
N LEU A 147 -8.91 -10.11 -1.67
CA LEU A 147 -10.23 -9.60 -1.31
C LEU A 147 -11.10 -9.29 -2.52
N ALA A 148 -10.49 -8.88 -3.64
CA ALA A 148 -11.17 -8.67 -4.91
C ALA A 148 -11.39 -9.97 -5.72
N LEU A 149 -11.01 -11.13 -5.18
CA LEU A 149 -11.05 -12.44 -5.85
C LEU A 149 -10.27 -12.45 -7.17
N GLU A 150 -9.12 -11.79 -7.17
CA GLU A 150 -8.19 -11.78 -8.30
C GLU A 150 -6.87 -12.44 -7.95
N VAL A 151 -6.24 -13.03 -8.96
CA VAL A 151 -4.85 -13.50 -8.83
C VAL A 151 -3.95 -12.26 -8.77
N PRO A 152 -3.14 -12.09 -7.72
CA PRO A 152 -2.22 -10.96 -7.61
C PRO A 152 -1.33 -10.83 -8.86
N PRO A 153 -1.12 -9.62 -9.39
CA PRO A 153 -0.31 -9.40 -10.60
C PRO A 153 1.10 -10.01 -10.52
N LEU A 154 1.70 -9.99 -9.33
CA LEU A 154 3.02 -10.59 -9.06
C LEU A 154 3.07 -12.10 -9.24
N LEU A 155 1.94 -12.79 -9.16
CA LEU A 155 1.83 -14.24 -9.32
C LEU A 155 1.37 -14.65 -10.72
N ARG A 156 1.04 -13.69 -11.57
CA ARG A 156 0.67 -13.98 -12.97
C ARG A 156 1.94 -14.16 -13.79
N TRP A 157 2.05 -15.28 -14.47
CA TRP A 157 3.04 -15.46 -15.52
C TRP A 157 2.67 -14.53 -16.68
N ASN A 158 3.52 -13.56 -16.97
CA ASN A 158 3.30 -12.65 -18.09
C ASN A 158 3.57 -13.42 -19.38
N THR A 159 2.51 -13.95 -20.01
CA THR A 159 2.59 -14.68 -21.28
C THR A 159 2.51 -13.75 -22.50
N ASP A 160 2.48 -12.46 -22.30
CA ASP A 160 2.44 -11.46 -23.37
C ASP A 160 3.85 -10.91 -23.65
N LEU A 161 4.69 -11.74 -24.26
CA LEU A 161 5.89 -11.34 -25.00
C LEU A 161 5.73 -11.72 -26.46
#